data_90bfdd269c3efa4bffdf99937eee34d2
#
_entry.id   90bfdd269c3efa4bffdf99937eee34d2
#
_cell.length_a   1.000
_cell.length_b   1.000
_cell.length_c   1.000
_cell.angle_alpha   90.00
_cell.angle_beta   90.00
_cell.angle_gamma   90.00
#
_symmetry.space_group_name_H-M   'P 1'
#
loop_
_entity.id
_entity.type
_entity.pdbx_description
1 polymer ?
#
loop_
_entity_poly.entity_id
_entity_poly.type
_entity_poly.pdbx_seq_one_letter_code
_entity_poly.pdbx_strand_id
1 'polypeptide(L)'
;MRLDGIPLWDGTEYRGPVDLAWEPDRITDLNPAAQRHGDLCVLPGLVDTHVHLVGYAGAGEPPDFATWPLTTTRDEQVLHGAAHAQRAMRHGVTTLRDLAGDEAQIALRRAFDAGILAGPRIQVHGVVGMTAGHNDLFVPPAVPLPLRKPTADGPDECRKLVRTWARAGMDGIKLTTSGGVLSIGDRNVWRNYTRDEIRAVVDEAHALGMRVASHAHSEDGIRVAAEEGVDSIEHGTLMSRDLAETLAARRTPVAPTLLINEAIAEGRVPVTREAMDKAAELVATRDVLLAQAAALGVRFVLGTDANGHHVRFGDQLAEVVHMTRVLGLDAESALRAATSDAADAIGMPVGRLAPGLGADLIVLRGRPWERIEDLATENIVAVVSRGRLVAGRLP
;
A
#
# COMPACT_ATOMS: atom_id res chain seq x y z
N MET A 1 -19.33 -6.12 21.10
CA MET A 1 -19.20 -7.44 20.43
C MET A 1 -18.15 -8.25 21.17
N ARG A 2 -18.17 -9.59 21.04
CA ARG A 2 -17.24 -10.44 21.78
C ARG A 2 -16.94 -11.74 21.03
N LEU A 3 -15.72 -12.24 21.17
CA LEU A 3 -15.26 -13.57 20.77
C LEU A 3 -14.62 -14.24 21.98
N ASP A 4 -15.05 -15.46 22.32
CA ASP A 4 -14.61 -16.17 23.51
C ASP A 4 -13.70 -17.33 23.14
N GLY A 5 -12.47 -17.38 23.73
CA GLY A 5 -11.54 -18.49 23.57
C GLY A 5 -11.03 -18.67 22.16
N ILE A 6 -10.74 -17.59 21.43
CA ILE A 6 -10.25 -17.63 20.05
C ILE A 6 -8.73 -17.45 20.01
N PRO A 7 -7.98 -18.34 19.33
CA PRO A 7 -6.55 -18.14 19.04
C PRO A 7 -6.30 -16.80 18.37
N LEU A 8 -5.36 -16.03 18.89
CA LEU A 8 -5.12 -14.66 18.47
C LEU A 8 -3.66 -14.41 18.09
N TRP A 9 -3.44 -13.83 16.91
CA TRP A 9 -2.25 -13.09 16.52
C TRP A 9 -2.51 -11.59 16.74
N ASP A 10 -1.70 -10.94 17.61
CA ASP A 10 -1.99 -9.55 18.01
C ASP A 10 -1.45 -8.47 17.06
N GLY A 11 -0.76 -8.89 16.00
CA GLY A 11 -0.04 -8.03 15.05
C GLY A 11 1.47 -8.09 15.23
N THR A 12 1.95 -8.64 16.35
CA THR A 12 3.38 -8.82 16.65
C THR A 12 3.74 -10.26 16.96
N GLU A 13 2.88 -10.98 17.68
CA GLU A 13 3.09 -12.36 18.08
C GLU A 13 1.80 -13.12 18.35
N TYR A 14 1.87 -14.44 18.39
CA TYR A 14 0.78 -15.30 18.82
C TYR A 14 0.59 -15.26 20.33
N ARG A 15 -0.62 -14.93 20.80
CA ARG A 15 -0.95 -14.75 22.23
C ARG A 15 -1.65 -15.95 22.88
N GLY A 16 -1.89 -17.02 22.11
CA GLY A 16 -2.76 -18.10 22.58
C GLY A 16 -4.24 -17.78 22.40
N PRO A 17 -5.12 -18.64 22.96
CA PRO A 17 -6.56 -18.37 23.02
C PRO A 17 -6.88 -17.20 23.96
N VAL A 18 -7.77 -16.32 23.53
CA VAL A 18 -8.20 -15.14 24.29
C VAL A 18 -9.70 -14.94 24.24
N ASP A 19 -10.25 -14.28 25.26
CA ASP A 19 -11.55 -13.62 25.20
C ASP A 19 -11.30 -12.17 24.73
N LEU A 20 -11.84 -11.82 23.57
CA LEU A 20 -11.71 -10.52 22.95
C LEU A 20 -13.06 -9.80 22.91
N ALA A 21 -13.15 -8.62 23.50
CA ALA A 21 -14.36 -7.78 23.45
C ALA A 21 -14.05 -6.41 22.87
N TRP A 22 -15.03 -5.83 22.16
CA TRP A 22 -14.91 -4.48 21.60
C TRP A 22 -16.25 -3.77 21.50
N GLU A 23 -16.19 -2.46 21.55
CA GLU A 23 -17.23 -1.49 21.24
C GLU A 23 -17.03 -0.93 19.81
N PRO A 24 -17.94 -0.09 19.27
CA PRO A 24 -17.81 0.39 17.89
C PRO A 24 -16.45 0.98 17.52
N ASP A 25 -15.74 1.63 18.44
CA ASP A 25 -14.52 2.34 18.09
C ASP A 25 -13.25 1.75 18.68
N ARG A 26 -13.34 0.78 19.61
CA ARG A 26 -12.15 0.29 20.34
C ARG A 26 -12.32 -1.11 20.91
N ILE A 27 -11.20 -1.79 21.05
CA ILE A 27 -11.07 -3.01 21.85
C ILE A 27 -11.17 -2.61 23.32
N THR A 28 -12.08 -3.26 24.05
CA THR A 28 -12.28 -3.03 25.49
C THR A 28 -11.53 -4.03 26.35
N ASP A 29 -11.53 -5.31 25.94
CA ASP A 29 -10.93 -6.40 26.70
C ASP A 29 -10.17 -7.36 25.79
N LEU A 30 -9.07 -7.89 26.29
CA LEU A 30 -8.26 -8.94 25.69
C LEU A 30 -7.61 -9.74 26.82
N ASN A 31 -8.24 -10.86 27.18
CA ASN A 31 -7.83 -11.67 28.32
C ASN A 31 -7.53 -13.12 27.91
N PRO A 32 -6.52 -13.79 28.49
CA PRO A 32 -6.27 -15.21 28.26
C PRO A 32 -7.50 -16.06 28.56
N ALA A 33 -7.75 -17.08 27.75
CA ALA A 33 -8.92 -17.94 27.87
C ALA A 33 -8.62 -19.40 27.49
N ALA A 34 -9.53 -20.31 27.85
CA ALA A 34 -9.55 -21.66 27.30
C ALA A 34 -10.04 -21.65 25.86
N GLN A 35 -9.43 -22.46 24.99
CA GLN A 35 -9.82 -22.55 23.59
C GLN A 35 -11.23 -23.13 23.43
N ARG A 36 -12.07 -22.44 22.64
CA ARG A 36 -13.46 -22.83 22.33
C ARG A 36 -13.75 -22.91 20.84
N HIS A 37 -12.96 -22.24 20.02
CA HIS A 37 -13.16 -22.14 18.56
C HIS A 37 -12.06 -22.94 17.84
N GLY A 38 -12.23 -24.23 17.68
CA GLY A 38 -11.37 -25.24 17.06
C GLY A 38 -10.31 -24.76 16.08
N ASP A 39 -10.69 -24.56 14.82
CA ASP A 39 -9.81 -24.16 13.70
C ASP A 39 -9.85 -22.66 13.39
N LEU A 40 -10.68 -21.88 14.11
CA LEU A 40 -10.76 -20.43 13.92
C LEU A 40 -9.65 -19.69 14.65
N CYS A 41 -9.24 -18.58 14.08
CA CYS A 41 -8.31 -17.64 14.70
C CYS A 41 -8.69 -16.19 14.36
N VAL A 42 -8.06 -15.25 15.07
CA VAL A 42 -8.25 -13.82 14.83
C VAL A 42 -6.89 -13.13 14.62
N LEU A 43 -6.85 -12.22 13.64
CA LEU A 43 -5.73 -11.34 13.32
C LEU A 43 -6.20 -9.89 13.27
N PRO A 44 -5.30 -8.90 13.41
CA PRO A 44 -5.61 -7.53 13.02
C PRO A 44 -6.01 -7.47 11.55
N GLY A 45 -6.85 -6.49 11.20
CA GLY A 45 -7.05 -6.14 9.80
C GLY A 45 -5.74 -5.72 9.13
N LEU A 46 -5.54 -6.16 7.91
CA LEU A 46 -4.32 -5.89 7.13
C LEU A 46 -4.23 -4.41 6.77
N VAL A 47 -3.00 -3.95 6.60
CA VAL A 47 -2.62 -2.59 6.20
C VAL A 47 -1.86 -2.67 4.88
N ASP A 48 -2.46 -2.20 3.80
CA ASP A 48 -1.81 -2.10 2.49
C ASP A 48 -1.25 -0.68 2.31
N THR A 49 0.06 -0.58 2.27
CA THR A 49 0.76 0.72 2.26
C THR A 49 0.92 1.32 0.87
N HIS A 50 0.50 0.63 -0.18
CA HIS A 50 0.62 1.10 -1.56
C HIS A 50 -0.55 0.65 -2.42
N VAL A 51 -1.51 1.53 -2.62
CA VAL A 51 -2.62 1.33 -3.55
C VAL A 51 -2.92 2.60 -4.34
N HIS A 52 -3.73 2.47 -5.39
CA HIS A 52 -4.31 3.55 -6.16
C HIS A 52 -5.82 3.35 -6.28
N LEU A 53 -6.61 4.09 -5.50
CA LEU A 53 -8.07 4.03 -5.52
C LEU A 53 -8.65 4.78 -6.73
N VAL A 54 -8.04 4.49 -7.86
CA VAL A 54 -8.43 4.96 -9.19
C VAL A 54 -8.80 3.77 -10.05
N GLY A 55 -9.11 3.68 -11.18
CA GLY A 55 -9.26 2.48 -11.99
C GLY A 55 -10.68 1.90 -11.95
N TYR A 56 -10.91 0.99 -12.87
CA TYR A 56 -12.22 0.41 -13.13
C TYR A 56 -12.58 -0.69 -12.12
N ALA A 57 -13.72 -0.55 -11.45
CA ALA A 57 -14.24 -1.49 -10.46
C ALA A 57 -15.48 -2.26 -10.95
N GLY A 58 -15.89 -2.07 -12.18
CA GLY A 58 -17.10 -2.71 -12.76
C GLY A 58 -16.90 -4.19 -13.06
N ALA A 59 -17.97 -4.82 -13.55
CA ALA A 59 -17.93 -6.19 -14.06
C ALA A 59 -17.39 -6.21 -15.51
N GLY A 60 -16.68 -7.29 -15.86
CA GLY A 60 -16.11 -7.47 -17.19
C GLY A 60 -14.67 -7.00 -17.33
N GLU A 61 -14.22 -6.89 -18.57
CA GLU A 61 -12.88 -6.42 -18.89
C GLU A 61 -12.74 -4.93 -18.57
N PRO A 62 -11.68 -4.51 -17.87
CA PRO A 62 -11.44 -3.11 -17.62
C PRO A 62 -11.11 -2.38 -18.93
N PRO A 63 -11.55 -1.12 -19.09
CA PRO A 63 -11.07 -0.26 -20.17
C PRO A 63 -9.55 -0.10 -20.12
N ASP A 64 -8.96 0.42 -21.19
CA ASP A 64 -7.53 0.72 -21.24
C ASP A 64 -7.12 1.68 -20.11
N PHE A 65 -6.05 1.35 -19.39
CA PHE A 65 -5.60 2.06 -18.20
C PHE A 65 -5.29 3.54 -18.45
N ALA A 66 -4.63 3.86 -19.59
CA ALA A 66 -4.21 5.23 -19.89
C ALA A 66 -5.38 6.12 -20.32
N THR A 67 -6.40 5.54 -20.97
CA THR A 67 -7.54 6.27 -21.50
C THR A 67 -8.72 6.33 -20.55
N TRP A 68 -8.84 5.39 -19.61
CA TRP A 68 -9.96 5.34 -18.67
C TRP A 68 -10.17 6.65 -17.88
N PRO A 69 -9.11 7.29 -17.30
CA PRO A 69 -9.27 8.56 -16.59
C PRO A 69 -9.71 9.73 -17.49
N LEU A 70 -9.48 9.62 -18.80
CA LEU A 70 -9.85 10.65 -19.79
C LEU A 70 -11.30 10.51 -20.25
N THR A 71 -11.90 9.33 -20.09
CA THR A 71 -13.26 9.00 -20.53
C THR A 71 -14.25 8.85 -19.38
N THR A 72 -13.80 8.98 -18.15
CA THR A 72 -14.59 8.77 -16.94
C THR A 72 -14.61 10.06 -16.11
N THR A 73 -15.81 10.51 -15.74
CA THR A 73 -15.94 11.72 -14.91
C THR A 73 -15.34 11.52 -13.51
N ARG A 74 -14.99 12.63 -12.85
CA ARG A 74 -14.47 12.59 -11.47
C ARG A 74 -15.44 11.92 -10.49
N ASP A 75 -16.74 12.18 -10.65
CA ASP A 75 -17.76 11.60 -9.78
C ASP A 75 -17.85 10.08 -9.97
N GLU A 76 -17.75 9.59 -11.19
CA GLU A 76 -17.67 8.15 -11.48
C GLU A 76 -16.39 7.54 -10.90
N GLN A 77 -15.22 8.21 -11.01
CA GLN A 77 -13.97 7.74 -10.41
C GLN A 77 -14.09 7.59 -8.88
N VAL A 78 -14.79 8.50 -8.20
CA VAL A 78 -15.09 8.38 -6.77
C VAL A 78 -15.88 7.11 -6.45
N LEU A 79 -16.90 6.78 -7.26
CA LEU A 79 -17.72 5.58 -7.09
C LEU A 79 -16.89 4.30 -7.31
N HIS A 80 -16.04 4.27 -8.32
CA HIS A 80 -15.11 3.16 -8.54
C HIS A 80 -14.10 3.01 -7.39
N GLY A 81 -13.52 4.11 -6.92
CA GLY A 81 -12.64 4.13 -5.74
C GLY A 81 -13.33 3.60 -4.47
N ALA A 82 -14.60 3.97 -4.25
CA ALA A 82 -15.40 3.44 -3.14
C ALA A 82 -15.59 1.92 -3.26
N ALA A 83 -15.91 1.42 -4.46
CA ALA A 83 -16.09 0.00 -4.69
C ALA A 83 -14.79 -0.80 -4.46
N HIS A 84 -13.64 -0.27 -4.90
CA HIS A 84 -12.32 -0.86 -4.65
C HIS A 84 -12.00 -0.91 -3.15
N ALA A 85 -12.14 0.20 -2.44
CA ALA A 85 -11.89 0.28 -1.01
C ALA A 85 -12.78 -0.70 -0.21
N GLN A 86 -14.07 -0.78 -0.56
CA GLN A 86 -14.99 -1.73 0.05
C GLN A 86 -14.65 -3.19 -0.29
N ARG A 87 -14.15 -3.46 -1.48
CA ARG A 87 -13.69 -4.81 -1.86
C ARG A 87 -12.49 -5.21 -1.01
N ALA A 88 -11.44 -4.37 -0.94
CA ALA A 88 -10.28 -4.62 -0.07
C ALA A 88 -10.71 -4.89 1.39
N MET A 89 -11.59 -4.05 1.93
CA MET A 89 -12.11 -4.20 3.30
C MET A 89 -12.80 -5.55 3.52
N ARG A 90 -13.65 -5.99 2.60
CA ARG A 90 -14.31 -7.30 2.70
C ARG A 90 -13.34 -8.49 2.60
N HIS A 91 -12.16 -8.27 2.04
CA HIS A 91 -11.06 -9.26 1.98
C HIS A 91 -10.02 -9.06 3.09
N GLY A 92 -10.39 -8.37 4.19
CA GLY A 92 -9.57 -8.26 5.38
C GLY A 92 -8.59 -7.09 5.40
N VAL A 93 -8.50 -6.27 4.35
CA VAL A 93 -7.63 -5.08 4.35
C VAL A 93 -8.42 -3.89 4.89
N THR A 94 -8.19 -3.53 6.15
CA THR A 94 -8.98 -2.51 6.85
C THR A 94 -8.35 -1.12 6.81
N THR A 95 -7.11 -1.02 6.32
CA THR A 95 -6.39 0.25 6.16
C THR A 95 -5.64 0.28 4.83
N LEU A 96 -5.76 1.37 4.09
CA LEU A 96 -5.14 1.59 2.79
C LEU A 96 -4.36 2.91 2.79
N ARG A 97 -3.18 2.96 2.16
CA ARG A 97 -2.49 4.19 1.80
C ARG A 97 -2.53 4.36 0.28
N ASP A 98 -3.31 5.35 -0.17
CA ASP A 98 -3.38 5.73 -1.58
C ASP A 98 -2.22 6.67 -1.94
N LEU A 99 -1.37 6.25 -2.87
CA LEU A 99 -0.12 6.92 -3.24
C LEU A 99 -0.19 7.69 -4.57
N ALA A 100 -1.33 8.15 -4.97
CA ALA A 100 -1.47 9.11 -6.06
C ALA A 100 -2.86 9.78 -6.01
N GLY A 101 -3.33 10.00 -4.81
CA GLY A 101 -4.65 10.57 -4.57
C GLY A 101 -4.74 12.05 -4.94
N ASP A 102 -5.97 12.49 -5.02
CA ASP A 102 -6.37 13.88 -5.19
C ASP A 102 -7.65 14.16 -4.39
N GLU A 103 -8.41 15.19 -4.74
CA GLU A 103 -9.63 15.57 -4.01
C GLU A 103 -10.70 14.46 -4.00
N ALA A 104 -10.71 13.56 -4.99
CA ALA A 104 -11.64 12.43 -5.03
C ALA A 104 -11.39 11.45 -3.88
N GLN A 105 -10.13 11.09 -3.63
CA GLN A 105 -9.75 10.19 -2.54
C GLN A 105 -9.90 10.86 -1.17
N ILE A 106 -9.67 12.18 -1.07
CA ILE A 106 -9.99 12.94 0.15
C ILE A 106 -11.50 12.89 0.45
N ALA A 107 -12.34 13.03 -0.57
CA ALA A 107 -13.79 12.94 -0.41
C ALA A 107 -14.20 11.54 0.08
N LEU A 108 -13.61 10.46 -0.49
CA LEU A 108 -13.83 9.08 -0.03
C LEU A 108 -13.43 8.88 1.42
N ARG A 109 -12.21 9.31 1.80
CA ARG A 109 -11.75 9.24 3.20
C ARG A 109 -12.74 9.91 4.14
N ARG A 110 -13.15 11.14 3.83
CA ARG A 110 -14.11 11.89 4.64
C ARG A 110 -15.46 11.20 4.75
N ALA A 111 -15.95 10.59 3.65
CA ALA A 111 -17.21 9.84 3.65
C ALA A 111 -17.14 8.58 4.54
N PHE A 112 -16.03 7.86 4.50
CA PHE A 112 -15.80 6.69 5.36
C PHE A 112 -15.61 7.10 6.83
N ASP A 113 -14.83 8.16 7.10
CA ASP A 113 -14.60 8.65 8.47
C ASP A 113 -15.86 9.20 9.13
N ALA A 114 -16.72 9.86 8.35
CA ALA A 114 -18.03 10.34 8.84
C ALA A 114 -19.10 9.23 8.92
N GLY A 115 -18.80 8.00 8.46
CA GLY A 115 -19.78 6.89 8.42
C GLY A 115 -20.90 7.07 7.40
N ILE A 116 -20.74 7.99 6.41
CA ILE A 116 -21.69 8.15 5.28
C ILE A 116 -21.67 6.89 4.42
N LEU A 117 -20.50 6.30 4.23
CA LEU A 117 -20.29 5.02 3.57
C LEU A 117 -19.50 4.09 4.49
N ALA A 118 -19.76 2.79 4.42
CA ALA A 118 -18.91 1.79 5.04
C ALA A 118 -17.62 1.65 4.20
N GLY A 119 -16.46 1.72 4.84
CA GLY A 119 -15.18 1.58 4.16
C GLY A 119 -14.00 1.49 5.13
N PRO A 120 -12.81 1.15 4.62
CA PRO A 120 -11.59 1.05 5.41
C PRO A 120 -11.12 2.43 5.87
N ARG A 121 -10.05 2.46 6.66
CA ARG A 121 -9.28 3.68 6.88
C ARG A 121 -8.45 3.98 5.63
N ILE A 122 -8.35 5.23 5.24
CA ILE A 122 -7.55 5.64 4.09
C ILE A 122 -6.60 6.75 4.50
N GLN A 123 -5.32 6.61 4.15
CA GLN A 123 -4.39 7.73 4.02
C GLN A 123 -4.27 8.11 2.54
N VAL A 124 -4.24 9.40 2.26
CA VAL A 124 -4.17 9.92 0.89
C VAL A 124 -2.92 10.75 0.72
N HIS A 125 -2.03 10.33 -0.18
CA HIS A 125 -0.81 11.05 -0.52
C HIS A 125 -0.94 11.77 -1.85
N GLY A 126 -0.68 13.07 -1.85
CA GLY A 126 -0.67 13.90 -3.06
C GLY A 126 0.64 13.75 -3.84
N VAL A 127 0.54 13.71 -5.16
CA VAL A 127 1.73 13.59 -6.02
C VAL A 127 2.41 14.95 -6.18
N VAL A 128 3.71 14.97 -5.96
CA VAL A 128 4.59 16.02 -6.49
C VAL A 128 5.30 15.40 -7.69
N GLY A 129 4.85 15.71 -8.91
CA GLY A 129 5.41 15.21 -10.16
C GLY A 129 6.54 16.10 -10.67
N MET A 130 7.39 15.58 -11.55
CA MET A 130 8.40 16.30 -12.31
C MET A 130 8.01 16.33 -13.79
N THR A 131 8.19 17.43 -14.49
CA THR A 131 7.98 17.48 -15.94
C THR A 131 8.89 16.46 -16.64
N ALA A 132 8.31 15.66 -17.53
CA ALA A 132 8.93 14.49 -18.17
C ALA A 132 9.39 13.39 -17.20
N GLY A 133 8.95 13.41 -15.94
CA GLY A 133 9.17 12.32 -14.99
C GLY A 133 8.07 11.26 -15.06
N HIS A 134 8.24 10.18 -14.31
CA HIS A 134 7.34 9.03 -14.33
C HIS A 134 5.86 9.42 -14.24
N ASN A 135 5.48 10.29 -13.30
CA ASN A 135 4.07 10.70 -13.12
C ASN A 135 3.50 11.55 -14.27
N ASP A 136 4.33 12.33 -14.96
CA ASP A 136 3.90 13.16 -16.08
C ASP A 136 3.72 12.31 -17.35
N LEU A 137 4.50 11.26 -17.49
CA LEU A 137 4.54 10.40 -18.67
C LEU A 137 3.51 9.25 -18.65
N PHE A 138 2.56 9.25 -17.71
CA PHE A 138 1.44 8.30 -17.74
C PHE A 138 0.43 8.56 -18.85
N VAL A 139 0.43 9.75 -19.42
CA VAL A 139 -0.52 10.15 -20.47
C VAL A 139 0.24 10.63 -21.70
N PRO A 140 -0.35 10.46 -22.91
CA PRO A 140 0.27 10.91 -24.14
C PRO A 140 0.59 12.41 -24.14
N PRO A 141 1.63 12.86 -24.88
CA PRO A 141 2.05 14.28 -24.92
C PRO A 141 0.95 15.25 -25.38
N ALA A 142 -0.02 14.77 -26.17
CA ALA A 142 -1.14 15.58 -26.63
C ALA A 142 -2.18 15.92 -25.54
N VAL A 143 -2.10 15.28 -24.37
CA VAL A 143 -3.03 15.53 -23.25
C VAL A 143 -2.72 16.89 -22.63
N PRO A 144 -3.70 17.83 -22.51
CA PRO A 144 -3.48 19.13 -21.94
C PRO A 144 -3.05 19.06 -20.45
N LEU A 145 -2.20 20.00 -20.00
CA LEU A 145 -1.71 20.09 -18.63
C LEU A 145 -2.79 19.93 -17.54
N PRO A 146 -3.99 20.52 -17.65
CA PRO A 146 -5.02 20.36 -16.61
C PRO A 146 -5.51 18.91 -16.39
N LEU A 147 -5.26 18.01 -17.33
CA LEU A 147 -5.64 16.61 -17.24
C LEU A 147 -4.48 15.70 -16.81
N ARG A 148 -3.29 16.28 -16.61
CA ARG A 148 -2.12 15.56 -16.10
C ARG A 148 -2.02 15.70 -14.58
N LYS A 149 -1.28 14.81 -13.94
CA LYS A 149 -0.93 14.97 -12.51
C LYS A 149 -0.07 16.24 -12.35
N PRO A 150 -0.20 16.97 -11.22
CA PRO A 150 0.57 18.18 -11.00
C PRO A 150 2.08 17.93 -11.03
N THR A 151 2.79 18.79 -11.73
CA THR A 151 4.27 18.82 -11.78
C THR A 151 4.80 20.08 -11.11
N ALA A 152 6.03 19.97 -10.60
CA ALA A 152 6.78 21.07 -10.00
C ALA A 152 8.25 20.87 -10.36
N ASP A 153 8.88 21.89 -10.94
CA ASP A 153 10.27 21.87 -11.35
C ASP A 153 11.02 22.98 -10.59
N GLY A 154 12.08 22.58 -9.92
CA GLY A 154 12.82 23.41 -8.99
C GLY A 154 12.29 23.41 -7.54
N PRO A 155 13.17 23.64 -6.56
CA PRO A 155 12.85 23.53 -5.13
C PRO A 155 11.66 24.38 -4.66
N ASP A 156 11.51 25.59 -5.20
CA ASP A 156 10.46 26.52 -4.78
C ASP A 156 9.06 26.08 -5.24
N GLU A 157 8.95 25.57 -6.48
CA GLU A 157 7.70 24.99 -6.99
C GLU A 157 7.35 23.72 -6.24
N CYS A 158 8.33 22.87 -5.94
CA CYS A 158 8.15 21.67 -5.13
C CYS A 158 7.56 22.03 -3.75
N ARG A 159 8.14 23.00 -3.02
CA ARG A 159 7.60 23.48 -1.74
C ARG A 159 6.18 24.01 -1.87
N LYS A 160 5.92 24.81 -2.90
CA LYS A 160 4.58 25.34 -3.17
C LYS A 160 3.55 24.24 -3.37
N LEU A 161 3.89 23.19 -4.13
CA LEU A 161 2.98 22.08 -4.40
C LEU A 161 2.72 21.25 -3.14
N VAL A 162 3.74 21.00 -2.30
CA VAL A 162 3.56 20.36 -0.98
C VAL A 162 2.56 21.15 -0.12
N ARG A 163 2.70 22.49 -0.04
CA ARG A 163 1.76 23.35 0.69
C ARG A 163 0.34 23.31 0.11
N THR A 164 0.23 23.19 -1.21
CA THR A 164 -1.06 23.04 -1.89
C THR A 164 -1.75 21.75 -1.46
N TRP A 165 -1.02 20.64 -1.41
CA TRP A 165 -1.54 19.34 -0.96
C TRP A 165 -1.90 19.36 0.54
N ALA A 166 -1.07 19.96 1.38
CA ALA A 166 -1.38 20.13 2.80
C ALA A 166 -2.68 20.93 3.00
N ARG A 167 -2.87 22.02 2.24
CA ARG A 167 -4.11 22.82 2.28
C ARG A 167 -5.33 22.03 1.79
N ALA A 168 -5.19 21.15 0.81
CA ALA A 168 -6.27 20.29 0.33
C ALA A 168 -6.66 19.23 1.39
N GLY A 169 -5.74 18.91 2.31
CA GLY A 169 -5.94 17.94 3.39
C GLY A 169 -5.39 16.56 3.06
N MET A 170 -4.32 16.48 2.28
CA MET A 170 -3.55 15.24 2.09
C MET A 170 -2.85 14.84 3.39
N ASP A 171 -2.66 13.54 3.58
CA ASP A 171 -1.98 12.97 4.75
C ASP A 171 -0.46 12.86 4.53
N GLY A 172 -0.02 12.88 3.28
CA GLY A 172 1.38 12.75 2.90
C GLY A 172 1.63 13.12 1.45
N ILE A 173 2.87 12.89 1.02
CA ILE A 173 3.38 13.21 -0.32
C ILE A 173 3.90 11.93 -1.00
N LYS A 174 3.65 11.80 -2.30
CA LYS A 174 4.24 10.81 -3.19
C LYS A 174 5.22 11.50 -4.14
N LEU A 175 6.46 11.00 -4.16
CA LEU A 175 7.48 11.30 -5.16
C LEU A 175 7.71 10.10 -6.08
N THR A 176 8.36 10.34 -7.22
CA THR A 176 8.89 9.30 -8.12
C THR A 176 10.33 9.63 -8.43
N THR A 177 11.28 9.01 -7.72
CA THR A 177 12.71 9.32 -7.85
C THR A 177 13.42 8.55 -8.96
N SER A 178 12.70 7.65 -9.64
CA SER A 178 13.16 7.02 -10.88
C SER A 178 12.06 6.98 -11.94
N GLY A 179 12.40 6.61 -13.17
CA GLY A 179 11.44 6.19 -14.18
C GLY A 179 10.71 4.90 -13.74
N GLY A 180 9.69 4.50 -14.47
CA GLY A 180 8.85 3.36 -14.10
C GLY A 180 8.31 2.56 -15.28
N VAL A 181 7.53 1.54 -14.96
CA VAL A 181 7.06 0.54 -15.93
C VAL A 181 5.96 1.10 -16.83
N LEU A 182 4.98 1.78 -16.27
CA LEU A 182 3.77 2.22 -17.01
C LEU A 182 3.90 3.59 -17.69
N SER A 183 4.94 4.34 -17.43
CA SER A 183 5.23 5.61 -18.11
C SER A 183 5.70 5.40 -19.54
N ILE A 184 5.47 6.37 -20.41
CA ILE A 184 5.73 6.29 -21.85
C ILE A 184 7.03 7.02 -22.19
N GLY A 185 8.01 6.30 -22.77
CA GLY A 185 9.24 6.89 -23.32
C GLY A 185 10.35 7.17 -22.30
N ASP A 186 10.19 6.85 -21.02
CA ASP A 186 11.27 6.86 -20.03
C ASP A 186 11.91 5.48 -19.87
N ARG A 187 12.89 5.38 -18.96
CA ARG A 187 13.52 4.12 -18.56
C ARG A 187 13.51 3.98 -17.04
N ASN A 188 13.33 2.75 -16.56
CA ASN A 188 13.35 2.43 -15.13
C ASN A 188 14.59 2.98 -14.39
N VAL A 189 15.73 3.04 -15.10
CA VAL A 189 17.03 3.48 -14.55
C VAL A 189 17.24 4.99 -14.56
N TRP A 190 16.36 5.77 -15.19
CA TRP A 190 16.52 7.22 -15.20
C TRP A 190 16.13 7.80 -13.84
N ARG A 191 17.04 8.59 -13.24
CA ARG A 191 16.73 9.37 -12.06
C ARG A 191 15.79 10.52 -12.42
N ASN A 192 14.74 10.69 -11.64
CA ASN A 192 13.89 11.87 -11.64
C ASN A 192 14.36 12.82 -10.53
N TYR A 193 14.13 14.10 -10.71
CA TYR A 193 14.51 15.22 -9.82
C TYR A 193 16.01 15.36 -9.54
N THR A 194 16.38 16.55 -9.14
CA THR A 194 17.65 16.85 -8.49
C THR A 194 17.55 16.56 -6.98
N ARG A 195 18.70 16.44 -6.30
CA ARG A 195 18.74 16.29 -4.85
C ARG A 195 18.06 17.46 -4.12
N ASP A 196 18.25 18.68 -4.61
CA ASP A 196 17.71 19.86 -3.99
C ASP A 196 16.17 19.91 -4.07
N GLU A 197 15.58 19.39 -5.14
CA GLU A 197 14.13 19.24 -5.27
C GLU A 197 13.59 18.22 -4.28
N ILE A 198 14.20 17.02 -4.20
CA ILE A 198 13.79 15.98 -3.26
C ILE A 198 13.90 16.50 -1.82
N ARG A 199 15.04 17.13 -1.47
CA ARG A 199 15.24 17.75 -0.16
C ARG A 199 14.19 18.79 0.16
N ALA A 200 13.83 19.62 -0.81
CA ALA A 200 12.81 20.67 -0.63
C ALA A 200 11.43 20.05 -0.35
N VAL A 201 11.06 18.96 -1.04
CA VAL A 201 9.81 18.25 -0.78
C VAL A 201 9.82 17.61 0.61
N VAL A 202 10.88 16.90 0.97
CA VAL A 202 10.97 16.20 2.26
C VAL A 202 10.96 17.18 3.43
N ASP A 203 11.78 18.23 3.37
CA ASP A 203 11.85 19.27 4.39
C ASP A 203 10.49 19.96 4.60
N GLU A 204 9.84 20.37 3.53
CA GLU A 204 8.53 21.04 3.60
C GLU A 204 7.43 20.09 4.09
N ALA A 205 7.41 18.84 3.62
CA ALA A 205 6.43 17.84 4.05
C ALA A 205 6.58 17.54 5.54
N HIS A 206 7.80 17.28 6.01
CA HIS A 206 8.08 17.01 7.42
C HIS A 206 7.75 18.21 8.32
N ALA A 207 8.02 19.43 7.87
CA ALA A 207 7.63 20.65 8.61
C ALA A 207 6.10 20.78 8.79
N LEU A 208 5.32 20.17 7.89
CA LEU A 208 3.86 20.11 7.95
C LEU A 208 3.33 18.81 8.58
N GLY A 209 4.20 17.95 9.12
CA GLY A 209 3.82 16.67 9.73
C GLY A 209 3.40 15.60 8.74
N MET A 210 3.74 15.76 7.46
CA MET A 210 3.40 14.85 6.37
C MET A 210 4.57 13.91 6.07
N ARG A 211 4.28 12.60 5.85
CA ARG A 211 5.26 11.62 5.41
C ARG A 211 5.45 11.67 3.89
N VAL A 212 6.63 11.26 3.43
CA VAL A 212 6.99 11.20 2.01
C VAL A 212 7.27 9.76 1.60
N ALA A 213 6.52 9.25 0.62
CA ALA A 213 6.74 7.96 -0.02
C ALA A 213 7.38 8.16 -1.40
N SER A 214 8.39 7.39 -1.75
CA SER A 214 9.08 7.52 -3.04
C SER A 214 9.04 6.24 -3.86
N HIS A 215 8.42 6.29 -5.04
CA HIS A 215 8.62 5.28 -6.08
C HIS A 215 10.08 5.30 -6.54
N ALA A 216 10.73 4.16 -6.52
CA ALA A 216 12.11 4.01 -6.98
C ALA A 216 12.40 2.58 -7.45
N HIS A 217 12.67 2.40 -8.74
CA HIS A 217 13.18 1.14 -9.28
C HIS A 217 14.70 1.14 -9.37
N SER A 218 15.31 2.24 -9.78
CA SER A 218 16.76 2.32 -10.02
C SER A 218 17.57 2.47 -8.73
N GLU A 219 18.81 1.99 -8.76
CA GLU A 219 19.76 2.16 -7.66
C GLU A 219 19.95 3.64 -7.30
N ASP A 220 20.15 4.52 -8.30
CA ASP A 220 20.34 5.96 -8.07
C ASP A 220 19.07 6.60 -7.48
N GLY A 221 17.88 6.21 -7.96
CA GLY A 221 16.60 6.68 -7.43
C GLY A 221 16.38 6.27 -5.97
N ILE A 222 16.68 5.01 -5.60
CA ILE A 222 16.61 4.53 -4.22
C ILE A 222 17.61 5.28 -3.34
N ARG A 223 18.85 5.46 -3.81
CA ARG A 223 19.93 6.13 -3.10
C ARG A 223 19.56 7.57 -2.74
N VAL A 224 19.17 8.37 -3.74
CA VAL A 224 18.86 9.78 -3.49
C VAL A 224 17.64 9.93 -2.59
N ALA A 225 16.61 9.09 -2.75
CA ALA A 225 15.44 9.09 -1.88
C ALA A 225 15.82 8.80 -0.43
N ALA A 226 16.61 7.75 -0.19
CA ALA A 226 17.07 7.37 1.14
C ALA A 226 17.96 8.44 1.79
N GLU A 227 18.89 9.02 1.03
CA GLU A 227 19.82 10.04 1.53
C GLU A 227 19.12 11.33 1.89
N GLU A 228 18.13 11.75 1.10
CA GLU A 228 17.33 12.98 1.36
C GLU A 228 16.19 12.75 2.36
N GLY A 229 16.01 11.52 2.89
CA GLY A 229 15.22 11.25 4.06
C GLY A 229 13.73 10.99 3.81
N VAL A 230 13.36 10.35 2.69
CA VAL A 230 11.98 9.88 2.48
C VAL A 230 11.59 8.83 3.54
N ASP A 231 10.31 8.76 3.87
CA ASP A 231 9.80 7.88 4.93
C ASP A 231 9.55 6.43 4.47
N SER A 232 9.37 6.20 3.16
CA SER A 232 9.27 4.85 2.58
C SER A 232 9.74 4.81 1.13
N ILE A 233 10.25 3.64 0.73
CA ILE A 233 10.58 3.32 -0.66
C ILE A 233 9.53 2.37 -1.20
N GLU A 234 8.99 2.71 -2.36
CA GLU A 234 8.04 1.88 -3.08
C GLU A 234 8.78 1.14 -4.19
N HIS A 235 8.52 -0.15 -4.35
CA HIS A 235 9.20 -1.12 -5.22
C HIS A 235 10.62 -1.48 -4.75
N GLY A 236 11.56 -0.53 -4.74
CA GLY A 236 12.94 -0.77 -4.30
C GLY A 236 13.69 -1.81 -5.14
N THR A 237 13.35 -1.97 -6.42
CA THR A 237 13.62 -3.15 -7.24
C THR A 237 15.11 -3.44 -7.46
N LEU A 238 15.89 -2.46 -7.89
CA LEU A 238 17.33 -2.62 -8.19
C LEU A 238 18.18 -2.18 -6.99
N MET A 239 17.90 -2.76 -5.83
CA MET A 239 18.57 -2.42 -4.57
C MET A 239 19.91 -3.15 -4.48
N SER A 240 21.02 -2.40 -4.57
CA SER A 240 22.35 -2.96 -4.31
C SER A 240 22.56 -3.27 -2.83
N ARG A 241 23.60 -4.04 -2.53
CA ARG A 241 23.91 -4.46 -1.16
C ARG A 241 24.13 -3.29 -0.21
N ASP A 242 24.92 -2.29 -0.61
CA ASP A 242 25.19 -1.11 0.21
C ASP A 242 23.95 -0.24 0.46
N LEU A 243 23.03 -0.20 -0.50
CA LEU A 243 21.74 0.43 -0.31
C LEU A 243 20.86 -0.34 0.67
N ALA A 244 20.84 -1.67 0.57
CA ALA A 244 20.12 -2.51 1.54
C ALA A 244 20.65 -2.30 2.96
N GLU A 245 21.98 -2.28 3.15
CA GLU A 245 22.61 -1.98 4.45
C GLU A 245 22.23 -0.56 4.95
N THR A 246 22.18 0.42 4.05
CA THR A 246 21.76 1.80 4.38
C THR A 246 20.29 1.86 4.82
N LEU A 247 19.37 1.24 4.07
CA LEU A 247 17.94 1.23 4.40
C LEU A 247 17.67 0.47 5.69
N ALA A 248 18.35 -0.67 5.92
CA ALA A 248 18.26 -1.43 7.15
C ALA A 248 18.71 -0.60 8.36
N ALA A 249 19.87 0.07 8.27
CA ALA A 249 20.40 0.94 9.33
C ALA A 249 19.47 2.13 9.64
N ARG A 250 18.86 2.72 8.64
CA ARG A 250 17.89 3.82 8.77
C ARG A 250 16.49 3.35 9.15
N ARG A 251 16.23 2.03 9.08
CA ARG A 251 14.90 1.42 9.27
C ARG A 251 13.85 1.97 8.29
N THR A 252 14.27 2.39 7.10
CA THR A 252 13.37 2.87 6.06
C THR A 252 12.59 1.67 5.49
N PRO A 253 11.25 1.64 5.58
CA PRO A 253 10.46 0.53 5.09
C PRO A 253 10.42 0.52 3.56
N VAL A 254 10.29 -0.68 2.99
CA VAL A 254 10.16 -0.91 1.55
C VAL A 254 8.87 -1.69 1.27
N ALA A 255 8.03 -1.18 0.36
CA ALA A 255 6.85 -1.89 -0.14
C ALA A 255 7.21 -2.52 -1.50
N PRO A 256 7.41 -3.84 -1.62
CA PRO A 256 8.04 -4.45 -2.78
C PRO A 256 7.12 -4.58 -4.00
N THR A 257 5.80 -4.59 -3.82
CA THR A 257 4.78 -4.65 -4.89
C THR A 257 5.09 -5.72 -5.95
N LEU A 258 5.23 -6.95 -5.51
CA LEU A 258 5.76 -8.04 -6.33
C LEU A 258 4.82 -8.42 -7.48
N LEU A 259 3.52 -8.55 -7.18
CA LEU A 259 2.52 -9.08 -8.10
C LEU A 259 2.32 -8.22 -9.34
N ILE A 260 2.39 -6.89 -9.22
CA ILE A 260 2.10 -5.99 -10.36
C ILE A 260 3.14 -6.15 -11.47
N ASN A 261 4.42 -6.13 -11.10
CA ASN A 261 5.50 -6.25 -12.09
C ASN A 261 5.51 -7.61 -12.77
N GLU A 262 5.16 -8.68 -12.06
CA GLU A 262 5.01 -10.02 -12.63
C GLU A 262 3.81 -10.10 -13.57
N ALA A 263 2.66 -9.56 -13.16
CA ALA A 263 1.46 -9.54 -13.99
C ALA A 263 1.70 -8.83 -15.34
N ILE A 264 2.46 -7.73 -15.31
CA ILE A 264 2.84 -6.97 -16.50
C ILE A 264 3.88 -7.73 -17.32
N ALA A 265 4.96 -8.23 -16.72
CA ALA A 265 6.04 -8.94 -17.40
C ALA A 265 5.56 -10.22 -18.12
N GLU A 266 4.63 -10.93 -17.51
CA GLU A 266 4.04 -12.16 -18.05
C GLU A 266 2.88 -11.91 -19.03
N GLY A 267 2.49 -10.65 -19.23
CA GLY A 267 1.36 -10.29 -20.10
C GLY A 267 0.00 -10.80 -19.60
N ARG A 268 -0.15 -11.01 -18.28
CA ARG A 268 -1.43 -11.41 -17.66
C ARG A 268 -2.48 -10.30 -17.70
N VAL A 269 -2.06 -9.07 -18.01
CA VAL A 269 -2.91 -7.88 -18.06
C VAL A 269 -2.65 -7.10 -19.36
N PRO A 270 -3.64 -6.38 -19.90
CA PRO A 270 -3.45 -5.54 -21.09
C PRO A 270 -2.50 -4.37 -20.80
N VAL A 271 -1.35 -4.36 -21.46
CA VAL A 271 -0.35 -3.28 -21.36
C VAL A 271 0.37 -3.10 -22.70
N THR A 272 1.09 -1.99 -22.87
CA THR A 272 1.93 -1.76 -24.03
C THR A 272 3.12 -2.72 -24.05
N ARG A 273 3.70 -2.96 -25.24
CA ARG A 273 4.93 -3.75 -25.39
C ARG A 273 6.07 -3.15 -24.58
N GLU A 274 6.18 -1.80 -24.58
CA GLU A 274 7.18 -1.07 -23.80
C GLU A 274 7.07 -1.39 -22.30
N ALA A 275 5.86 -1.38 -21.75
CA ALA A 275 5.64 -1.70 -20.33
C ALA A 275 6.01 -3.16 -20.01
N MET A 276 5.67 -4.11 -20.89
CA MET A 276 6.07 -5.52 -20.72
C MET A 276 7.59 -5.67 -20.70
N ASP A 277 8.29 -5.05 -21.64
CA ASP A 277 9.75 -5.15 -21.75
C ASP A 277 10.43 -4.51 -20.52
N LYS A 278 9.97 -3.35 -20.05
CA LYS A 278 10.43 -2.71 -18.81
C LYS A 278 10.20 -3.57 -17.56
N ALA A 279 9.01 -4.18 -17.43
CA ALA A 279 8.69 -5.07 -16.32
C ALA A 279 9.56 -6.33 -16.35
N ALA A 280 9.73 -6.95 -17.50
CA ALA A 280 10.56 -8.14 -17.67
C ALA A 280 12.03 -7.88 -17.30
N GLU A 281 12.59 -6.72 -17.69
CA GLU A 281 13.93 -6.30 -17.30
C GLU A 281 14.08 -6.20 -15.77
N LEU A 282 13.09 -5.63 -15.08
CA LEU A 282 13.12 -5.51 -13.62
C LEU A 282 12.99 -6.87 -12.92
N VAL A 283 12.02 -7.68 -13.31
CA VAL A 283 11.73 -8.98 -12.67
C VAL A 283 12.91 -9.94 -12.80
N ALA A 284 13.67 -9.87 -13.89
CA ALA A 284 14.82 -10.76 -14.15
C ALA A 284 15.88 -10.80 -13.02
N THR A 285 16.03 -9.71 -12.27
CA THR A 285 17.03 -9.60 -11.19
C THR A 285 16.43 -9.26 -9.83
N ARG A 286 15.20 -8.77 -9.79
CA ARG A 286 14.50 -8.28 -8.60
C ARG A 286 14.53 -9.25 -7.43
N ASP A 287 14.12 -10.48 -7.65
CA ASP A 287 13.89 -11.46 -6.59
C ASP A 287 15.19 -11.76 -5.82
N VAL A 288 16.29 -11.90 -6.55
CA VAL A 288 17.60 -12.12 -5.95
C VAL A 288 18.03 -10.93 -5.10
N LEU A 289 17.87 -9.71 -5.62
CA LEU A 289 18.26 -8.47 -4.92
C LEU A 289 17.41 -8.23 -3.68
N LEU A 290 16.09 -8.40 -3.77
CA LEU A 290 15.19 -8.18 -2.64
C LEU A 290 15.34 -9.28 -1.56
N ALA A 291 15.58 -10.53 -1.94
CA ALA A 291 15.92 -11.60 -0.98
C ALA A 291 17.21 -11.30 -0.21
N GLN A 292 18.25 -10.82 -0.91
CA GLN A 292 19.49 -10.36 -0.27
C GLN A 292 19.25 -9.18 0.67
N ALA A 293 18.44 -8.22 0.28
CA ALA A 293 18.08 -7.07 1.10
C ALA A 293 17.31 -7.49 2.37
N ALA A 294 16.38 -8.44 2.25
CA ALA A 294 15.66 -9.01 3.40
C ALA A 294 16.62 -9.69 4.39
N ALA A 295 17.58 -10.49 3.87
CA ALA A 295 18.61 -11.13 4.69
C ALA A 295 19.55 -10.14 5.41
N LEU A 296 19.70 -8.91 4.86
CA LEU A 296 20.46 -7.80 5.47
C LEU A 296 19.62 -6.97 6.46
N GLY A 297 18.35 -7.31 6.67
CA GLY A 297 17.48 -6.67 7.64
C GLY A 297 16.70 -5.48 7.13
N VAL A 298 16.57 -5.30 5.82
CA VAL A 298 15.63 -4.32 5.25
C VAL A 298 14.21 -4.69 5.69
N ARG A 299 13.47 -3.72 6.21
CA ARG A 299 12.09 -3.91 6.65
C ARG A 299 11.14 -3.80 5.47
N PHE A 300 10.67 -4.95 4.99
CA PHE A 300 9.62 -5.00 3.99
C PHE A 300 8.24 -4.92 4.64
N VAL A 301 7.31 -4.23 3.97
CA VAL A 301 5.91 -4.07 4.39
C VAL A 301 4.96 -4.37 3.23
N LEU A 302 3.74 -4.77 3.55
CA LEU A 302 2.73 -5.01 2.51
C LEU A 302 2.44 -3.72 1.74
N GLY A 303 2.61 -3.77 0.45
CA GLY A 303 2.15 -2.80 -0.53
C GLY A 303 1.96 -3.52 -1.84
N THR A 304 0.79 -3.39 -2.45
CA THR A 304 0.40 -4.20 -3.62
C THR A 304 0.45 -3.46 -4.93
N ASP A 305 0.42 -2.14 -4.91
CA ASP A 305 0.20 -1.28 -6.08
C ASP A 305 -1.14 -1.61 -6.78
N ALA A 306 -2.13 -2.09 -5.99
CA ALA A 306 -3.45 -2.40 -6.51
C ALA A 306 -4.11 -1.16 -7.09
N ASN A 307 -4.55 -1.26 -8.34
CA ASN A 307 -5.13 -0.14 -9.09
C ASN A 307 -6.39 -0.52 -9.88
N GLY A 308 -6.87 -1.75 -9.69
CA GLY A 308 -8.08 -2.26 -10.35
C GLY A 308 -7.89 -2.70 -11.81
N HIS A 309 -6.78 -2.36 -12.46
CA HIS A 309 -6.45 -2.79 -13.81
C HIS A 309 -5.42 -3.92 -13.84
N HIS A 310 -4.30 -3.74 -13.14
CA HIS A 310 -3.17 -4.68 -13.15
C HIS A 310 -3.16 -5.61 -11.95
N VAL A 311 -3.45 -5.08 -10.76
CA VAL A 311 -3.69 -5.85 -9.54
C VAL A 311 -5.07 -5.47 -9.00
N ARG A 312 -5.88 -6.48 -8.67
CA ARG A 312 -7.24 -6.28 -8.19
C ARG A 312 -7.24 -6.04 -6.69
N PHE A 313 -8.16 -5.22 -6.23
CA PHE A 313 -8.47 -5.14 -4.81
C PHE A 313 -9.13 -6.45 -4.36
N GLY A 314 -8.53 -7.12 -3.38
CA GLY A 314 -8.82 -8.48 -2.94
C GLY A 314 -7.62 -9.43 -3.12
N ASP A 315 -6.64 -9.08 -3.96
CA ASP A 315 -5.42 -9.87 -4.17
C ASP A 315 -4.32 -9.59 -3.13
N GLN A 316 -4.56 -8.69 -2.17
CA GLN A 316 -3.58 -8.29 -1.15
C GLN A 316 -3.04 -9.46 -0.32
N LEU A 317 -3.89 -10.46 -0.03
CA LEU A 317 -3.47 -11.65 0.71
C LEU A 317 -2.44 -12.47 -0.09
N ALA A 318 -2.61 -12.51 -1.42
CA ALA A 318 -1.66 -13.19 -2.30
C ALA A 318 -0.28 -12.51 -2.31
N GLU A 319 -0.23 -11.17 -2.21
CA GLU A 319 1.03 -10.44 -2.06
C GLU A 319 1.77 -10.85 -0.78
N VAL A 320 1.07 -10.97 0.37
CA VAL A 320 1.67 -11.41 1.64
C VAL A 320 2.28 -12.81 1.52
N VAL A 321 1.53 -13.75 0.92
CA VAL A 321 2.03 -15.12 0.66
C VAL A 321 3.22 -15.07 -0.31
N HIS A 322 3.18 -14.22 -1.32
CA HIS A 322 4.27 -14.10 -2.30
C HIS A 322 5.54 -13.50 -1.69
N MET A 323 5.41 -12.56 -0.75
CA MET A 323 6.54 -12.01 0.00
C MET A 323 7.34 -13.10 0.73
N THR A 324 6.71 -14.15 1.28
CA THR A 324 7.46 -15.25 1.91
C THR A 324 8.33 -16.01 0.92
N ARG A 325 7.84 -16.19 -0.31
CA ARG A 325 8.57 -16.95 -1.36
C ARG A 325 9.73 -16.16 -1.94
N VAL A 326 9.50 -14.88 -2.23
CA VAL A 326 10.50 -14.02 -2.87
C VAL A 326 11.53 -13.49 -1.86
N LEU A 327 11.08 -13.01 -0.69
CA LEU A 327 11.94 -12.39 0.30
C LEU A 327 12.53 -13.38 1.32
N GLY A 328 12.03 -14.62 1.33
CA GLY A 328 12.44 -15.64 2.30
C GLY A 328 11.94 -15.35 3.73
N LEU A 329 10.86 -14.59 3.88
CA LEU A 329 10.27 -14.29 5.19
C LEU A 329 9.59 -15.56 5.76
N ASP A 330 9.70 -15.76 7.07
CA ASP A 330 8.83 -16.69 7.77
C ASP A 330 7.38 -16.16 7.88
N ALA A 331 6.45 -17.02 8.25
CA ALA A 331 5.04 -16.68 8.31
C ALA A 331 4.74 -15.53 9.29
N GLU A 332 5.40 -15.50 10.45
CA GLU A 332 5.24 -14.44 11.44
C GLU A 332 5.77 -13.10 10.94
N SER A 333 6.93 -13.09 10.28
CA SER A 333 7.51 -11.88 9.68
C SER A 333 6.62 -11.33 8.56
N ALA A 334 6.04 -12.20 7.74
CA ALA A 334 5.09 -11.78 6.69
C ALA A 334 3.78 -11.21 7.29
N LEU A 335 3.28 -11.78 8.38
CA LEU A 335 2.13 -11.22 9.09
C LEU A 335 2.44 -9.85 9.72
N ARG A 336 3.63 -9.68 10.35
CA ARG A 336 4.07 -8.36 10.84
C ARG A 336 4.16 -7.36 9.70
N ALA A 337 4.75 -7.75 8.58
CA ALA A 337 4.87 -6.91 7.39
C ALA A 337 3.50 -6.42 6.85
N ALA A 338 2.44 -7.22 7.03
CA ALA A 338 1.08 -6.89 6.59
C ALA A 338 0.21 -6.23 7.69
N THR A 339 0.70 -6.12 8.91
CA THR A 339 -0.05 -5.60 10.07
C THR A 339 0.73 -4.51 10.79
N SER A 340 1.45 -4.87 11.85
CA SER A 340 2.11 -3.90 12.74
C SER A 340 3.23 -3.11 12.05
N ASP A 341 4.08 -3.76 11.24
CA ASP A 341 5.18 -3.07 10.55
C ASP A 341 4.66 -2.14 9.45
N ALA A 342 3.61 -2.55 8.72
CA ALA A 342 2.92 -1.69 7.76
C ALA A 342 2.28 -0.47 8.43
N ALA A 343 1.63 -0.67 9.57
CA ALA A 343 1.03 0.40 10.36
C ALA A 343 2.06 1.42 10.84
N ASP A 344 3.21 0.94 11.33
CA ASP A 344 4.34 1.80 11.74
C ASP A 344 4.92 2.57 10.56
N ALA A 345 5.05 1.92 9.39
CA ALA A 345 5.54 2.55 8.16
C ALA A 345 4.69 3.76 7.74
N ILE A 346 3.37 3.66 7.91
CA ILE A 346 2.46 4.76 7.58
C ILE A 346 2.12 5.66 8.77
N GLY A 347 2.60 5.33 9.97
CA GLY A 347 2.40 6.14 11.18
C GLY A 347 0.96 6.15 11.70
N MET A 348 0.21 5.06 11.54
CA MET A 348 -1.17 4.93 12.02
C MET A 348 -1.28 3.96 13.20
N PRO A 349 -2.16 4.22 14.20
CA PRO A 349 -2.38 3.35 15.35
C PRO A 349 -3.34 2.20 15.00
N VAL A 350 -2.96 1.38 14.02
CA VAL A 350 -3.72 0.23 13.47
C VAL A 350 -2.81 -1.01 13.39
N GLY A 351 -3.29 -2.10 12.82
CA GLY A 351 -2.49 -3.31 12.57
C GLY A 351 -2.09 -4.07 13.84
N ARG A 352 -2.71 -3.74 14.98
CA ARG A 352 -2.52 -4.42 16.28
C ARG A 352 -3.86 -4.58 17.00
N LEU A 353 -3.98 -5.66 17.77
CA LEU A 353 -5.12 -5.90 18.65
C LEU A 353 -4.69 -5.75 20.11
N ALA A 354 -5.06 -4.63 20.72
CA ALA A 354 -4.81 -4.36 22.14
C ALA A 354 -5.92 -3.45 22.71
N PRO A 355 -6.21 -3.53 24.01
CA PRO A 355 -7.17 -2.63 24.65
C PRO A 355 -6.88 -1.16 24.35
N GLY A 356 -7.90 -0.41 23.98
CA GLY A 356 -7.81 1.01 23.59
C GLY A 356 -7.54 1.27 22.12
N LEU A 357 -7.05 0.30 21.34
CA LEU A 357 -6.89 0.43 19.90
C LEU A 357 -8.20 0.17 19.14
N GLY A 358 -8.26 0.62 17.90
CA GLY A 358 -9.40 0.40 17.01
C GLY A 358 -9.67 -1.09 16.78
N ALA A 359 -10.93 -1.48 16.76
CA ALA A 359 -11.34 -2.85 16.50
C ALA A 359 -11.43 -3.08 14.98
N ASP A 360 -10.28 -3.33 14.37
CA ASP A 360 -10.13 -3.76 12.99
C ASP A 360 -9.51 -5.17 13.00
N LEU A 361 -10.27 -6.20 12.64
CA LEU A 361 -9.87 -7.60 12.78
C LEU A 361 -10.47 -8.51 11.72
N ILE A 362 -9.79 -9.61 11.48
CA ILE A 362 -10.20 -10.70 10.60
C ILE A 362 -10.36 -11.96 11.44
N VAL A 363 -11.50 -12.64 11.29
CA VAL A 363 -11.68 -14.01 11.77
C VAL A 363 -11.54 -14.95 10.59
N LEU A 364 -10.64 -15.91 10.68
CA LEU A 364 -10.41 -16.87 9.59
C LEU A 364 -10.16 -18.29 10.11
N ARG A 365 -10.21 -19.28 9.21
CA ARG A 365 -9.81 -20.68 9.47
C ARG A 365 -8.32 -20.84 9.30
N GLY A 366 -7.72 -21.71 10.09
CA GLY A 366 -6.30 -22.02 10.02
C GLY A 366 -5.44 -21.26 11.02
N ARG A 367 -4.15 -21.24 10.77
CA ARG A 367 -3.13 -20.61 11.62
C ARG A 367 -2.06 -19.95 10.76
N PRO A 368 -2.31 -18.74 10.22
CA PRO A 368 -1.40 -18.10 9.28
C PRO A 368 0.02 -17.88 9.82
N TRP A 369 0.22 -17.78 11.14
CA TRP A 369 1.55 -17.68 11.76
C TRP A 369 2.34 -19.00 11.72
N GLU A 370 1.66 -20.16 11.53
CA GLU A 370 2.30 -21.46 11.33
C GLU A 370 2.43 -21.78 9.82
N ARG A 371 1.42 -21.42 9.04
CA ARG A 371 1.34 -21.68 7.61
C ARG A 371 0.70 -20.47 6.91
N ILE A 372 1.51 -19.67 6.27
CA ILE A 372 1.06 -18.40 5.68
C ILE A 372 -0.03 -18.58 4.60
N GLU A 373 -0.09 -19.72 3.94
CA GLU A 373 -1.14 -20.05 2.95
C GLU A 373 -2.54 -20.14 3.57
N ASP A 374 -2.67 -20.24 4.89
CA ASP A 374 -3.96 -20.14 5.57
C ASP A 374 -4.52 -18.71 5.49
N LEU A 375 -3.68 -17.70 5.19
CA LEU A 375 -4.10 -16.34 4.88
C LEU A 375 -4.66 -16.28 3.44
N ALA A 376 -5.84 -16.80 3.25
CA ALA A 376 -6.52 -16.88 1.97
C ALA A 376 -7.97 -16.39 2.08
N THR A 377 -8.50 -15.83 1.00
CA THR A 377 -9.86 -15.26 0.97
C THR A 377 -10.94 -16.27 1.36
N GLU A 378 -10.81 -17.50 0.91
CA GLU A 378 -11.74 -18.60 1.20
C GLU A 378 -11.76 -19.03 2.67
N ASN A 379 -10.72 -18.69 3.41
CA ASN A 379 -10.62 -18.96 4.86
C ASN A 379 -11.22 -17.84 5.70
N ILE A 380 -11.52 -16.66 5.14
CA ILE A 380 -12.13 -15.56 5.87
C ILE A 380 -13.56 -15.90 6.26
N VAL A 381 -13.85 -15.87 7.55
CA VAL A 381 -15.16 -16.12 8.14
C VAL A 381 -15.89 -14.82 8.43
N ALA A 382 -15.18 -13.82 8.94
CA ALA A 382 -15.72 -12.50 9.22
C ALA A 382 -14.63 -11.43 9.15
N VAL A 383 -15.03 -10.22 8.78
CA VAL A 383 -14.20 -9.02 8.87
C VAL A 383 -14.92 -7.97 9.69
N VAL A 384 -14.23 -7.42 10.66
CA VAL A 384 -14.66 -6.26 11.44
C VAL A 384 -13.75 -5.09 11.08
N SER A 385 -14.37 -3.97 10.73
CA SER A 385 -13.64 -2.71 10.49
C SER A 385 -14.32 -1.58 11.26
N ARG A 386 -13.54 -0.78 11.96
CA ARG A 386 -14.06 0.30 12.83
C ARG A 386 -15.10 -0.24 13.84
N GLY A 387 -14.83 -1.42 14.39
CA GLY A 387 -15.71 -2.10 15.36
C GLY A 387 -17.01 -2.67 14.79
N ARG A 388 -17.26 -2.58 13.49
CA ARG A 388 -18.49 -3.06 12.83
C ARG A 388 -18.21 -4.27 11.96
N LEU A 389 -19.09 -5.26 12.01
CA LEU A 389 -19.03 -6.39 11.08
C LEU A 389 -19.32 -5.90 9.65
N VAL A 390 -18.37 -6.09 8.74
CA VAL A 390 -18.43 -5.59 7.35
C VAL A 390 -18.47 -6.70 6.31
N ALA A 391 -18.07 -7.91 6.69
CA ALA A 391 -18.20 -9.11 5.86
C ALA A 391 -18.36 -10.36 6.71
N GLY A 392 -19.05 -11.37 6.18
CA GLY A 392 -19.23 -12.68 6.81
C GLY A 392 -20.11 -12.66 8.05
N ARG A 393 -19.84 -13.59 8.98
CA ARG A 393 -20.59 -13.77 10.23
C ARG A 393 -19.62 -14.12 11.36
N LEU A 394 -19.75 -13.47 12.51
CA LEU A 394 -19.01 -13.83 13.72
C LEU A 394 -19.45 -15.20 14.23
N PRO A 395 -18.53 -16.04 14.73
CA PRO A 395 -18.81 -17.37 15.27
C PRO A 395 -19.64 -17.35 16.55
#